data_96cd70654c02dd28d43e8b1a8aff62d4
#
_entry.id   96cd70654c02dd28d43e8b1a8aff62d4
#
_cell.length_a   1.000
_cell.length_b   1.000
_cell.length_c   1.000
_cell.angle_alpha   90.00
_cell.angle_beta   90.00
_cell.angle_gamma   90.00
#
_symmetry.space_group_name_H-M   'P 1'
#
loop_
_entity.id
_entity.type
_entity.pdbx_description
1 polymer ?
#
loop_
_entity_poly.entity_id
_entity_poly.type
_entity_poly.pdbx_seq_one_letter_code
_entity_poly.pdbx_strand_id
1 'polypeptide(L)'
;MQLNESIKMTFPNRLSYSFIIQSFVREIAKMIGFASDSLEQIDIAIEEAVSNIMVHASDEENPTFDIICEKIAGGIKITLKEKGIPFDPDHIKKFELSKALEDLPTSGLGIYLIQKMMDELSFHNLGPQGKETVMIKYLPGADNLKNQPETLHGDKTPVIITEKIEYDVRGLEEFEAIEVSRCAYKTHGYTFFDDHIYYPERLVTMNQTSEMISAVAVTKDNVFMGHAALLYQYHEDKIAELTFVFVNVEYRGQGALNRLVDYLFNVPKKRELRGIYAYAVTNHIFTQKSMIKYQINDCGILLATSPGSWKFKGISGEGTQRISVALGFKYMMPVVSYNLFVPEHHKEMVFKLYQNLGATHEFMIPDKASMDFDSPVSTINSGVNELESCAEIFIVAYGADVRQQIRKTLRSFCLQHIASINLFLKLQDPMTYWLTAEFEKMGFFFAGILPESGIGDALILQYLNNVSLDYDKIQLVSDVAKELLTYIKALDPNIID
;
A
#
# COMPACT_ATOMS: atom_id res chain seq x y z
N MET A 1 10.87 -9.48 -4.29
CA MET A 1 11.45 -8.42 -3.48
C MET A 1 10.36 -7.40 -3.22
N GLN A 2 10.17 -6.96 -1.99
CA GLN A 2 9.13 -5.99 -1.60
C GLN A 2 9.54 -4.55 -1.97
N LEU A 3 8.56 -3.65 -2.06
CA LEU A 3 8.84 -2.22 -2.26
C LEU A 3 9.63 -1.69 -1.05
N ASN A 4 10.69 -0.91 -1.30
CA ASN A 4 11.63 -0.40 -0.30
C ASN A 4 12.40 -1.48 0.49
N GLU A 5 12.28 -2.75 0.13
CA GLU A 5 13.19 -3.77 0.63
C GLU A 5 14.57 -3.54 0.05
N SER A 6 15.58 -3.45 0.90
CA SER A 6 16.97 -3.28 0.51
C SER A 6 17.81 -4.50 0.86
N ILE A 7 18.63 -4.94 -0.09
CA ILE A 7 19.63 -5.98 0.14
C ILE A 7 21.00 -5.33 0.03
N LYS A 8 21.77 -5.41 1.10
CA LYS A 8 23.10 -4.84 1.19
C LYS A 8 24.15 -5.95 1.21
N MET A 9 25.21 -5.77 0.42
CA MET A 9 26.42 -6.57 0.51
C MET A 9 27.65 -5.68 0.60
N THR A 10 28.65 -6.12 1.37
CA THR A 10 29.94 -5.44 1.50
C THR A 10 31.00 -6.28 0.79
N PHE A 11 31.78 -5.65 -0.09
CA PHE A 11 32.85 -6.29 -0.86
C PHE A 11 34.20 -5.68 -0.56
N PRO A 12 35.27 -6.48 -0.53
CA PRO A 12 36.63 -5.96 -0.62
C PRO A 12 36.84 -5.27 -1.98
N ASN A 13 37.59 -4.17 -1.99
CA ASN A 13 37.88 -3.43 -3.21
C ASN A 13 38.94 -4.18 -4.05
N ARG A 14 38.53 -5.24 -4.77
CA ARG A 14 39.35 -6.09 -5.62
C ARG A 14 38.61 -6.49 -6.89
N LEU A 15 39.27 -6.34 -8.04
CA LEU A 15 38.69 -6.67 -9.36
C LEU A 15 38.19 -8.12 -9.48
N SER A 16 38.76 -9.06 -8.71
CA SER A 16 38.34 -10.46 -8.71
C SER A 16 36.86 -10.67 -8.27
N TYR A 17 36.26 -9.69 -7.62
CA TYR A 17 34.84 -9.77 -7.17
C TYR A 17 33.87 -9.14 -8.16
N SER A 18 34.31 -8.50 -9.25
CA SER A 18 33.46 -7.81 -10.21
C SER A 18 32.33 -8.69 -10.74
N PHE A 19 32.64 -9.93 -11.14
CA PHE A 19 31.64 -10.89 -11.64
C PHE A 19 30.60 -11.28 -10.58
N ILE A 20 31.00 -11.41 -9.30
CA ILE A 20 30.08 -11.75 -8.21
C ILE A 20 29.15 -10.57 -7.96
N ILE A 21 29.66 -9.35 -8.02
CA ILE A 21 28.88 -8.12 -7.83
C ILE A 21 27.86 -7.97 -8.95
N GLN A 22 28.27 -8.14 -10.21
CA GLN A 22 27.35 -8.10 -11.36
C GLN A 22 26.25 -9.17 -11.22
N SER A 23 26.63 -10.42 -10.87
CA SER A 23 25.66 -11.50 -10.67
C SER A 23 24.68 -11.20 -9.55
N PHE A 24 25.15 -10.63 -8.44
CA PHE A 24 24.30 -10.22 -7.32
C PHE A 24 23.24 -9.20 -7.74
N VAL A 25 23.66 -8.11 -8.40
CA VAL A 25 22.73 -7.07 -8.88
C VAL A 25 21.79 -7.62 -9.94
N ARG A 26 22.31 -8.40 -10.89
CA ARG A 26 21.52 -9.01 -11.96
C ARG A 26 20.41 -9.91 -11.45
N GLU A 27 20.70 -10.76 -10.45
CA GLU A 27 19.67 -11.64 -9.87
C GLU A 27 18.59 -10.85 -9.12
N ILE A 28 18.96 -9.78 -8.41
CA ILE A 28 17.99 -8.88 -7.78
C ILE A 28 17.14 -8.18 -8.85
N ALA A 29 17.75 -7.67 -9.91
CA ALA A 29 17.01 -7.03 -11.00
C ALA A 29 16.04 -8.00 -11.69
N LYS A 30 16.42 -9.28 -11.88
CA LYS A 30 15.50 -10.32 -12.36
C LYS A 30 14.32 -10.55 -11.42
N MET A 31 14.57 -10.61 -10.09
CA MET A 31 13.51 -10.76 -9.09
C MET A 31 12.53 -9.58 -9.10
N ILE A 32 12.96 -8.39 -9.49
CA ILE A 32 12.13 -7.19 -9.63
C ILE A 32 11.31 -7.25 -10.93
N GLY A 33 11.78 -7.97 -11.97
CA GLY A 33 11.05 -8.19 -13.22
C GLY A 33 11.70 -7.56 -14.46
N PHE A 34 12.97 -7.20 -14.43
CA PHE A 34 13.67 -6.66 -15.59
C PHE A 34 13.89 -7.74 -16.66
N ALA A 35 13.65 -7.37 -17.94
CA ALA A 35 13.93 -8.20 -19.12
C ALA A 35 15.41 -8.14 -19.55
N SER A 36 15.83 -9.04 -20.44
CA SER A 36 17.23 -9.21 -20.85
C SER A 36 17.94 -7.92 -21.26
N ASP A 37 17.31 -7.09 -22.08
CA ASP A 37 17.90 -5.85 -22.57
C ASP A 37 18.23 -4.86 -21.44
N SER A 38 17.30 -4.72 -20.47
CA SER A 38 17.54 -3.87 -19.30
C SER A 38 18.56 -4.48 -18.35
N LEU A 39 18.64 -5.81 -18.24
CA LEU A 39 19.64 -6.49 -17.44
C LEU A 39 21.05 -6.27 -18.01
N GLU A 40 21.23 -6.30 -19.33
CA GLU A 40 22.52 -5.99 -19.99
C GLU A 40 22.94 -4.54 -19.73
N GLN A 41 21.99 -3.60 -19.76
CA GLN A 41 22.25 -2.19 -19.44
C GLN A 41 22.70 -2.02 -17.99
N ILE A 42 22.03 -2.70 -17.04
CA ILE A 42 22.40 -2.69 -15.62
C ILE A 42 23.81 -3.30 -15.44
N ASP A 43 24.11 -4.41 -16.09
CA ASP A 43 25.42 -5.06 -16.00
C ASP A 43 26.56 -4.14 -16.45
N ILE A 44 26.42 -3.46 -17.59
CA ILE A 44 27.39 -2.49 -18.10
C ILE A 44 27.57 -1.33 -17.09
N ALA A 45 26.47 -0.78 -16.58
CA ALA A 45 26.52 0.32 -15.62
C ALA A 45 27.23 -0.08 -14.31
N ILE A 46 26.96 -1.30 -13.81
CA ILE A 46 27.60 -1.82 -12.60
C ILE A 46 29.09 -2.10 -12.84
N GLU A 47 29.48 -2.67 -13.98
CA GLU A 47 30.84 -2.91 -14.32
C GLU A 47 31.66 -1.61 -14.30
N GLU A 48 31.17 -0.57 -14.95
CA GLU A 48 31.83 0.73 -15.00
C GLU A 48 31.85 1.40 -13.61
N ALA A 49 30.75 1.38 -12.86
CA ALA A 49 30.71 1.98 -11.54
C ALA A 49 31.64 1.30 -10.54
N VAL A 50 31.71 -0.02 -10.56
CA VAL A 50 32.61 -0.82 -9.72
C VAL A 50 34.06 -0.62 -10.14
N SER A 51 34.33 -0.56 -11.44
CA SER A 51 35.67 -0.26 -11.98
C SER A 51 36.19 1.11 -11.51
N ASN A 52 35.32 2.12 -11.51
CA ASN A 52 35.65 3.46 -11.02
C ASN A 52 36.02 3.44 -9.53
N ILE A 53 35.33 2.69 -8.69
CA ILE A 53 35.70 2.52 -7.28
C ILE A 53 37.05 1.87 -7.13
N MET A 54 37.30 0.83 -7.92
CA MET A 54 38.53 0.04 -7.82
C MET A 54 39.78 0.78 -8.30
N VAL A 55 39.66 1.66 -9.30
CA VAL A 55 40.77 2.46 -9.86
C VAL A 55 41.11 3.65 -8.95
N HIS A 56 40.11 4.22 -8.25
CA HIS A 56 40.30 5.38 -7.38
C HIS A 56 40.29 5.01 -5.89
N ALA A 57 40.91 3.87 -5.56
CA ALA A 57 40.95 3.33 -4.20
C ALA A 57 41.44 4.35 -3.16
N SER A 58 40.86 4.29 -1.96
CA SER A 58 41.32 5.02 -0.78
C SER A 58 42.68 4.49 -0.31
N ASP A 59 43.46 5.33 0.40
CA ASP A 59 44.73 4.96 1.05
C ASP A 59 44.56 4.01 2.26
N GLU A 60 43.40 3.35 2.42
CA GLU A 60 43.14 2.39 3.49
C GLU A 60 43.84 1.03 3.19
N GLU A 61 44.40 0.35 4.21
CA GLU A 61 45.11 -0.93 4.06
C GLU A 61 44.24 -2.08 3.50
N ASN A 62 42.90 -2.08 3.71
CA ASN A 62 41.95 -3.04 3.17
C ASN A 62 40.62 -2.36 2.85
N PRO A 63 40.55 -1.60 1.74
CA PRO A 63 39.35 -0.86 1.41
C PRO A 63 38.17 -1.80 1.07
N THR A 64 37.02 -1.46 1.58
CA THR A 64 35.73 -2.13 1.27
C THR A 64 34.73 -1.10 0.78
N PHE A 65 33.77 -1.57 0.03
CA PHE A 65 32.60 -0.75 -0.35
C PHE A 65 31.30 -1.54 -0.19
N ASP A 66 30.24 -0.83 0.01
CA ASP A 66 28.89 -1.38 0.11
C ASP A 66 28.16 -1.23 -1.22
N ILE A 67 27.42 -2.26 -1.61
CA ILE A 67 26.43 -2.20 -2.67
C ILE A 67 25.06 -2.49 -2.06
N ILE A 68 24.11 -1.59 -2.32
CA ILE A 68 22.76 -1.66 -1.78
C ILE A 68 21.82 -1.64 -2.96
N CYS A 69 21.02 -2.71 -3.11
CA CYS A 69 19.97 -2.82 -4.11
C CYS A 69 18.62 -2.68 -3.42
N GLU A 70 17.83 -1.73 -3.83
CA GLU A 70 16.53 -1.40 -3.27
C GLU A 70 15.47 -1.47 -4.37
N LYS A 71 14.39 -2.21 -4.13
CA LYS A 71 13.22 -2.17 -5.00
C LYS A 71 12.49 -0.88 -4.76
N ILE A 72 12.45 -0.03 -5.76
CA ILE A 72 11.64 1.20 -5.77
C ILE A 72 10.38 1.01 -6.62
N ALA A 73 9.43 1.94 -6.50
CA ALA A 73 8.27 1.93 -7.38
C ALA A 73 8.70 2.08 -8.84
N GLY A 74 8.31 1.09 -9.65
CA GLY A 74 8.65 1.07 -11.07
C GLY A 74 10.09 0.70 -11.42
N GLY A 75 10.95 0.27 -10.46
CA GLY A 75 12.33 -0.01 -10.81
C GLY A 75 13.22 -0.50 -9.68
N ILE A 76 14.51 -0.34 -9.92
CA ILE A 76 15.60 -0.65 -8.97
C ILE A 76 16.43 0.60 -8.72
N LYS A 77 16.75 0.85 -7.45
CA LYS A 77 17.78 1.80 -7.03
C LYS A 77 19.00 1.01 -6.55
N ILE A 78 20.15 1.35 -7.09
CA ILE A 78 21.43 0.74 -6.76
C ILE A 78 22.32 1.83 -6.19
N THR A 79 22.76 1.68 -4.95
CA THR A 79 23.64 2.62 -4.27
C THR A 79 24.98 1.94 -4.00
N LEU A 80 26.06 2.54 -4.50
CA LEU A 80 27.43 2.17 -4.15
C LEU A 80 27.93 3.17 -3.12
N LYS A 81 28.39 2.68 -1.98
CA LYS A 81 28.92 3.51 -0.89
C LYS A 81 30.36 3.13 -0.56
N GLU A 82 31.25 4.08 -0.66
CA GLU A 82 32.68 3.87 -0.40
C GLU A 82 33.28 5.00 0.42
N LYS A 83 34.39 4.69 1.12
CA LYS A 83 35.23 5.69 1.75
C LYS A 83 36.37 6.04 0.79
N GLY A 84 36.34 7.21 0.20
CA GLY A 84 37.32 7.69 -0.73
C GLY A 84 37.32 9.20 -0.78
N ILE A 85 38.22 9.75 -1.61
CA ILE A 85 38.33 11.20 -1.83
C ILE A 85 36.99 11.73 -2.34
N PRO A 86 36.48 12.86 -1.82
CA PRO A 86 35.26 13.49 -2.31
C PRO A 86 35.28 13.68 -3.82
N PHE A 87 34.18 13.34 -4.45
CA PHE A 87 34.05 13.40 -5.91
C PHE A 87 33.26 14.64 -6.32
N ASP A 88 33.81 15.39 -7.31
CA ASP A 88 33.14 16.57 -7.85
C ASP A 88 32.68 16.29 -9.30
N PRO A 89 31.38 16.07 -9.53
CA PRO A 89 30.84 15.80 -10.85
C PRO A 89 30.98 16.97 -11.83
N ASP A 90 31.11 18.23 -11.35
CA ASP A 90 31.21 19.42 -12.19
C ASP A 90 32.60 19.56 -12.85
N HIS A 91 33.61 18.88 -12.31
CA HIS A 91 34.98 18.83 -12.88
C HIS A 91 35.19 17.72 -13.92
N ILE A 92 34.20 16.92 -14.25
CA ILE A 92 34.29 15.92 -15.30
C ILE A 92 34.18 16.62 -16.65
N LYS A 93 35.22 16.52 -17.47
CA LYS A 93 35.12 16.95 -18.86
C LYS A 93 34.01 16.15 -19.54
N LYS A 94 32.97 16.86 -19.98
CA LYS A 94 31.86 16.25 -20.73
C LYS A 94 32.44 15.54 -21.94
N PHE A 95 32.15 14.23 -22.04
CA PHE A 95 32.61 13.42 -23.17
C PHE A 95 31.87 13.87 -24.43
N GLU A 96 32.56 14.45 -25.40
CA GLU A 96 32.03 14.86 -26.70
C GLU A 96 32.38 13.82 -27.75
N LEU A 97 31.39 13.18 -28.32
CA LEU A 97 31.47 12.18 -29.39
C LEU A 97 32.06 12.72 -30.71
N SER A 98 32.45 14.00 -30.80
CA SER A 98 32.85 14.66 -32.04
C SER A 98 34.35 14.56 -32.37
N LYS A 99 35.17 13.92 -31.54
CA LYS A 99 36.62 13.76 -31.78
C LYS A 99 36.93 12.35 -32.30
N ALA A 100 37.87 12.27 -33.24
CA ALA A 100 38.27 11.03 -33.89
C ALA A 100 38.70 9.96 -32.85
N LEU A 101 38.42 8.69 -33.12
CA LEU A 101 38.59 7.53 -32.23
C LEU A 101 40.01 7.38 -31.64
N GLU A 102 41.04 8.05 -32.17
CA GLU A 102 42.44 7.92 -31.77
C GLU A 102 42.86 8.90 -30.64
N ASP A 103 42.02 9.92 -30.31
CA ASP A 103 42.35 10.98 -29.33
C ASP A 103 41.38 11.01 -28.12
N LEU A 104 40.67 9.93 -27.83
CA LEU A 104 39.66 9.90 -26.74
C LEU A 104 40.38 9.75 -25.39
N PRO A 105 40.21 10.75 -24.47
CA PRO A 105 40.67 10.56 -23.10
C PRO A 105 39.85 9.47 -22.45
N THR A 106 40.45 8.46 -21.88
CA THR A 106 39.80 7.36 -21.16
C THR A 106 39.08 7.82 -19.89
N SER A 107 39.38 9.03 -19.40
CA SER A 107 38.71 9.64 -18.26
C SER A 107 37.34 10.25 -18.65
N GLY A 108 36.25 9.76 -18.08
CA GLY A 108 34.89 10.23 -18.29
C GLY A 108 33.99 9.32 -19.16
N LEU A 109 34.57 8.35 -19.86
CA LEU A 109 33.82 7.38 -20.67
C LEU A 109 32.93 6.50 -19.77
N GLY A 110 33.44 6.01 -18.64
CA GLY A 110 32.69 5.16 -17.73
C GLY A 110 31.43 5.85 -17.17
N ILE A 111 31.56 7.11 -16.76
CA ILE A 111 30.40 7.89 -16.26
C ILE A 111 29.41 8.15 -17.38
N TYR A 112 29.87 8.44 -18.58
CA TYR A 112 28.99 8.59 -19.75
C TYR A 112 28.22 7.29 -20.05
N LEU A 113 28.87 6.12 -19.95
CA LEU A 113 28.22 4.82 -20.14
C LEU A 113 27.18 4.58 -19.07
N ILE A 114 27.48 4.83 -17.80
CA ILE A 114 26.51 4.71 -16.71
C ILE A 114 25.28 5.61 -16.98
N GLN A 115 25.50 6.88 -17.37
CA GLN A 115 24.43 7.82 -17.71
C GLN A 115 23.56 7.38 -18.91
N LYS A 116 24.12 6.59 -19.84
CA LYS A 116 23.39 6.06 -21.00
C LYS A 116 22.63 4.76 -20.68
N MET A 117 23.13 3.98 -19.75
CA MET A 117 22.57 2.68 -19.40
C MET A 117 21.53 2.77 -18.26
N MET A 118 21.69 3.75 -17.36
CA MET A 118 20.75 4.00 -16.26
C MET A 118 19.87 5.20 -16.57
N ASP A 119 18.71 5.24 -15.93
CA ASP A 119 17.74 6.32 -16.16
C ASP A 119 18.06 7.55 -15.30
N GLU A 120 18.65 7.34 -14.10
CA GLU A 120 19.14 8.40 -13.23
C GLU A 120 20.49 8.03 -12.64
N LEU A 121 21.35 9.05 -12.49
CA LEU A 121 22.66 8.94 -11.87
C LEU A 121 22.90 10.18 -11.00
N SER A 122 23.21 9.97 -9.72
CA SER A 122 23.58 11.05 -8.80
C SER A 122 24.78 10.66 -7.93
N PHE A 123 25.51 11.67 -7.43
CA PHE A 123 26.67 11.51 -6.58
C PHE A 123 26.47 12.36 -5.31
N HIS A 124 26.74 11.77 -4.16
CA HIS A 124 26.61 12.46 -2.87
C HIS A 124 27.89 12.30 -2.06
N ASN A 125 28.47 13.42 -1.61
CA ASN A 125 29.58 13.43 -0.67
C ASN A 125 29.02 13.51 0.76
N LEU A 126 29.36 12.54 1.61
CA LEU A 126 28.87 12.41 2.98
C LEU A 126 29.95 12.74 4.03
N GLY A 127 30.98 13.50 3.65
CA GLY A 127 32.09 13.85 4.53
C GLY A 127 32.84 12.62 5.08
N PRO A 128 33.01 12.50 6.41
CA PRO A 128 33.72 11.36 7.02
C PRO A 128 33.06 9.99 6.76
N GLN A 129 31.82 9.97 6.30
CA GLN A 129 31.09 8.73 5.96
C GLN A 129 31.36 8.24 4.53
N GLY A 130 32.15 9.00 3.75
CA GLY A 130 32.53 8.66 2.40
C GLY A 130 31.66 9.33 1.33
N LYS A 131 31.42 8.62 0.23
CA LYS A 131 30.60 9.08 -0.89
C LYS A 131 29.66 7.97 -1.35
N GLU A 132 28.57 8.38 -1.98
CA GLU A 132 27.59 7.50 -2.58
C GLU A 132 27.40 7.82 -4.05
N THR A 133 27.38 6.76 -4.87
CA THR A 133 26.94 6.81 -6.26
C THR A 133 25.58 6.10 -6.31
N VAL A 134 24.55 6.84 -6.70
CA VAL A 134 23.18 6.32 -6.79
C VAL A 134 22.79 6.21 -8.25
N MET A 135 22.34 5.04 -8.64
CA MET A 135 21.88 4.69 -9.99
C MET A 135 20.45 4.15 -9.92
N ILE A 136 19.57 4.64 -10.78
CA ILE A 136 18.20 4.16 -10.86
C ILE A 136 17.91 3.65 -12.27
N LYS A 137 17.27 2.49 -12.34
CA LYS A 137 16.72 1.93 -13.57
C LYS A 137 15.25 1.65 -13.40
N TYR A 138 14.44 2.12 -14.33
CA TYR A 138 13.00 1.86 -14.34
C TYR A 138 12.64 0.67 -15.24
N LEU A 139 11.58 -0.03 -14.88
CA LEU A 139 11.01 -1.07 -15.74
C LEU A 139 10.44 -0.45 -17.01
N PRO A 140 10.47 -1.16 -18.16
CA PRO A 140 9.82 -0.71 -19.39
C PRO A 140 8.34 -0.37 -19.11
N GLY A 141 7.90 0.81 -19.59
CA GLY A 141 6.55 1.32 -19.30
C GLY A 141 6.47 2.22 -18.05
N ALA A 142 7.47 2.18 -17.16
CA ALA A 142 7.61 3.15 -16.07
C ALA A 142 8.38 4.42 -16.47
N ASP A 143 8.69 4.57 -17.76
CA ASP A 143 9.50 5.66 -18.33
C ASP A 143 8.98 7.08 -18.02
N ASN A 144 7.71 7.18 -17.71
CA ASN A 144 7.08 8.45 -17.36
C ASN A 144 7.38 8.91 -15.92
N LEU A 145 8.03 8.06 -15.11
CA LEU A 145 8.58 8.43 -13.80
C LEU A 145 9.98 9.07 -13.93
N LYS A 146 10.63 8.95 -15.10
CA LYS A 146 12.00 9.41 -15.39
C LYS A 146 12.23 10.92 -15.29
N ASN A 147 11.20 11.75 -15.38
CA ASN A 147 11.35 13.22 -15.46
C ASN A 147 10.81 13.97 -14.25
N GLN A 148 10.66 13.32 -13.12
CA GLN A 148 10.51 14.07 -11.88
C GLN A 148 11.89 14.18 -11.25
N PRO A 149 12.49 15.39 -11.21
CA PRO A 149 13.64 15.59 -10.34
C PRO A 149 13.19 15.15 -8.95
N GLU A 150 13.98 14.31 -8.27
CA GLU A 150 13.97 14.36 -6.82
C GLU A 150 14.13 15.84 -6.48
N THR A 151 13.05 16.54 -6.29
CA THR A 151 13.07 17.81 -5.61
C THR A 151 13.48 17.47 -4.20
N LEU A 152 14.79 17.37 -4.01
CA LEU A 152 15.43 17.74 -2.77
C LEU A 152 14.62 18.89 -2.22
N HIS A 153 13.98 18.65 -1.10
CA HIS A 153 13.11 19.51 -0.34
C HIS A 153 13.50 20.98 -0.43
N GLY A 154 12.92 21.67 -1.37
CA GLY A 154 12.65 23.08 -1.28
C GLY A 154 11.15 23.16 -1.08
N ASP A 155 10.71 23.48 0.12
CA ASP A 155 9.35 23.84 0.48
C ASP A 155 8.89 25.01 -0.41
N LYS A 156 8.46 24.70 -1.63
CA LYS A 156 7.54 25.58 -2.35
C LYS A 156 6.17 25.13 -1.90
N THR A 157 5.59 25.87 -0.96
CA THR A 157 4.18 25.76 -0.62
C THR A 157 3.39 25.73 -1.92
N PRO A 158 2.63 24.66 -2.22
CA PRO A 158 1.88 24.60 -3.47
C PRO A 158 0.90 25.79 -3.51
N VAL A 159 0.88 26.51 -4.60
CA VAL A 159 -0.05 27.61 -4.79
C VAL A 159 -1.43 27.00 -5.01
N ILE A 160 -2.29 27.08 -3.99
CA ILE A 160 -3.68 26.63 -4.10
C ILE A 160 -4.42 27.62 -5.02
N ILE A 161 -5.02 27.10 -6.09
CA ILE A 161 -5.83 27.88 -7.02
C ILE A 161 -7.16 28.17 -6.33
N THR A 162 -7.38 29.42 -5.95
CA THR A 162 -8.60 29.87 -5.24
C THR A 162 -9.74 30.24 -6.19
N GLU A 163 -9.42 30.52 -7.45
CA GLU A 163 -10.43 30.77 -8.48
C GLU A 163 -11.18 29.49 -8.83
N LYS A 164 -12.50 29.61 -9.04
CA LYS A 164 -13.33 28.46 -9.40
C LYS A 164 -13.01 28.00 -10.81
N ILE A 165 -12.57 26.74 -10.92
CA ILE A 165 -12.20 26.13 -12.20
C ILE A 165 -13.38 25.33 -12.74
N GLU A 166 -13.62 25.41 -14.04
CA GLU A 166 -14.50 24.48 -14.74
C GLU A 166 -13.75 23.20 -15.08
N TYR A 167 -14.34 22.06 -14.74
CA TYR A 167 -13.76 20.74 -14.97
C TYR A 167 -14.84 19.69 -15.19
N ASP A 168 -14.46 18.59 -15.83
CA ASP A 168 -15.31 17.44 -16.09
C ASP A 168 -14.86 16.26 -15.23
N VAL A 169 -15.82 15.34 -14.96
CA VAL A 169 -15.53 14.05 -14.31
C VAL A 169 -16.05 12.95 -15.21
N ARG A 170 -15.18 11.99 -15.51
CA ARG A 170 -15.47 10.88 -16.42
C ARG A 170 -14.65 9.62 -16.03
N GLY A 171 -14.85 8.52 -16.75
CA GLY A 171 -14.01 7.34 -16.62
C GLY A 171 -12.56 7.62 -17.06
N LEU A 172 -11.64 6.83 -16.54
CA LEU A 172 -10.22 6.87 -16.89
C LEU A 172 -10.01 6.49 -18.35
N GLU A 173 -9.23 7.28 -19.08
CA GLU A 173 -8.68 6.92 -20.39
C GLU A 173 -7.25 6.37 -20.22
N GLU A 174 -6.82 5.45 -21.10
CA GLU A 174 -5.54 4.72 -20.94
C GLU A 174 -4.34 5.65 -20.79
N PHE A 175 -4.27 6.73 -21.58
CA PHE A 175 -3.17 7.69 -21.52
C PHE A 175 -3.11 8.51 -20.21
N GLU A 176 -4.19 8.50 -19.41
CA GLU A 176 -4.25 9.23 -18.14
C GLU A 176 -3.77 8.40 -16.95
N ALA A 177 -3.62 7.10 -17.11
CA ALA A 177 -3.18 6.22 -16.04
C ALA A 177 -1.84 6.67 -15.42
N ILE A 178 -0.97 7.28 -16.24
CA ILE A 178 0.28 7.87 -15.77
C ILE A 178 0.04 9.08 -14.86
N GLU A 179 -0.96 9.91 -15.16
CA GLU A 179 -1.26 11.09 -14.33
C GLU A 179 -1.86 10.67 -12.98
N VAL A 180 -2.58 9.54 -12.94
CA VAL A 180 -3.03 8.92 -11.69
C VAL A 180 -1.81 8.57 -10.82
N SER A 181 -0.83 7.86 -11.39
CA SER A 181 0.39 7.46 -10.69
C SER A 181 1.21 8.68 -10.22
N ARG A 182 1.31 9.72 -11.05
CA ARG A 182 1.97 10.99 -10.69
C ARG A 182 1.27 11.71 -9.56
N CYS A 183 -0.07 11.76 -9.57
CA CYS A 183 -0.85 12.40 -8.52
C CYS A 183 -0.73 11.64 -7.20
N ALA A 184 -0.76 10.30 -7.23
CA ALA A 184 -0.52 9.45 -6.08
C ALA A 184 0.87 9.74 -5.46
N TYR A 185 1.90 9.83 -6.29
CA TYR A 185 3.25 10.19 -5.84
C TYR A 185 3.32 11.60 -5.25
N LYS A 186 2.72 12.60 -5.89
CA LYS A 186 2.71 13.98 -5.38
C LYS A 186 2.04 14.11 -4.02
N THR A 187 1.01 13.29 -3.76
CA THR A 187 0.21 13.36 -2.53
C THR A 187 0.75 12.49 -1.40
N HIS A 188 1.32 11.31 -1.72
CA HIS A 188 1.72 10.30 -0.74
C HIS A 188 3.20 9.89 -0.86
N GLY A 189 3.93 10.35 -1.88
CA GLY A 189 5.22 9.73 -2.22
C GLY A 189 5.01 8.29 -2.66
N TYR A 190 5.91 7.39 -2.30
CA TYR A 190 5.76 5.94 -2.53
C TYR A 190 5.26 5.19 -1.29
N THR A 191 4.48 5.85 -0.43
CA THR A 191 3.96 5.27 0.82
C THR A 191 2.48 4.91 0.73
N PHE A 192 1.89 4.87 -0.48
CA PHE A 192 0.51 4.43 -0.62
C PHE A 192 0.39 2.93 -0.35
N PHE A 193 -0.67 2.49 0.34
CA PHE A 193 -0.84 1.12 0.84
C PHE A 193 -0.93 0.05 -0.24
N ASP A 194 -1.28 0.44 -1.46
CA ASP A 194 -1.35 -0.46 -2.62
C ASP A 194 -0.44 0.08 -3.73
N ASP A 195 0.59 -0.68 -4.09
CA ASP A 195 1.59 -0.28 -5.06
C ASP A 195 1.10 -0.31 -6.52
N HIS A 196 -0.04 -0.97 -6.80
CA HIS A 196 -0.64 -1.00 -8.14
C HIS A 196 -0.86 0.40 -8.72
N ILE A 197 -1.12 1.40 -7.84
CA ILE A 197 -1.34 2.79 -8.24
C ILE A 197 -0.13 3.41 -8.97
N TYR A 198 1.06 2.88 -8.76
CA TYR A 198 2.30 3.39 -9.37
C TYR A 198 2.65 2.71 -10.69
N TYR A 199 1.82 1.76 -11.16
CA TYR A 199 2.02 1.03 -12.41
C TYR A 199 0.89 1.34 -13.39
N PRO A 200 1.05 2.34 -14.30
CA PRO A 200 -0.01 2.76 -15.22
C PRO A 200 -0.63 1.61 -16.02
N GLU A 201 0.18 0.67 -16.49
CA GLU A 201 -0.29 -0.49 -17.27
C GLU A 201 -1.20 -1.41 -16.45
N ARG A 202 -0.92 -1.57 -15.14
CA ARG A 202 -1.80 -2.33 -14.24
C ARG A 202 -3.13 -1.62 -14.05
N LEU A 203 -3.11 -0.30 -13.86
CA LEU A 203 -4.34 0.49 -13.74
C LEU A 203 -5.22 0.34 -14.99
N VAL A 204 -4.62 0.41 -16.18
CA VAL A 204 -5.33 0.18 -17.44
C VAL A 204 -5.93 -1.22 -17.46
N THR A 205 -5.15 -2.26 -17.19
CA THR A 205 -5.60 -3.66 -17.19
C THR A 205 -6.76 -3.86 -16.21
N MET A 206 -6.65 -3.38 -14.96
CA MET A 206 -7.69 -3.53 -13.94
C MET A 206 -9.00 -2.83 -14.35
N ASN A 207 -8.93 -1.69 -15.03
CA ASN A 207 -10.12 -1.01 -15.55
C ASN A 207 -10.74 -1.77 -16.75
N GLN A 208 -9.92 -2.36 -17.63
CA GLN A 208 -10.39 -3.17 -18.77
C GLN A 208 -11.07 -4.46 -18.29
N THR A 209 -10.51 -5.14 -17.28
CA THR A 209 -11.07 -6.37 -16.69
C THR A 209 -12.23 -6.11 -15.74
N SER A 210 -12.52 -4.84 -15.42
CA SER A 210 -13.54 -4.43 -14.45
C SER A 210 -13.24 -4.87 -13.01
N GLU A 211 -11.99 -5.16 -12.69
CA GLU A 211 -11.50 -5.28 -11.32
C GLU A 211 -11.49 -3.92 -10.63
N MET A 212 -11.28 -2.86 -11.41
CA MET A 212 -11.34 -1.48 -10.95
C MET A 212 -12.27 -0.66 -11.85
N ILE A 213 -12.96 0.30 -11.26
CA ILE A 213 -13.70 1.35 -11.99
C ILE A 213 -13.12 2.68 -11.55
N SER A 214 -12.34 3.31 -12.40
CA SER A 214 -11.69 4.59 -12.12
C SER A 214 -12.48 5.77 -12.65
N ALA A 215 -12.51 6.85 -11.86
CA ALA A 215 -12.99 8.17 -12.25
C ALA A 215 -11.84 9.17 -12.18
N VAL A 216 -11.77 10.07 -13.17
CA VAL A 216 -10.81 11.18 -13.20
C VAL A 216 -11.54 12.51 -13.28
N ALA A 217 -11.01 13.53 -12.61
CA ALA A 217 -11.39 14.91 -12.74
C ALA A 217 -10.36 15.63 -13.61
N VAL A 218 -10.79 16.29 -14.67
CA VAL A 218 -9.92 17.00 -15.63
C VAL A 218 -10.45 18.40 -15.93
N THR A 219 -9.57 19.37 -16.04
CA THR A 219 -9.97 20.74 -16.47
C THR A 219 -10.46 20.72 -17.93
N LYS A 220 -11.03 21.83 -18.38
CA LYS A 220 -11.44 21.98 -19.80
C LYS A 220 -10.25 21.87 -20.77
N ASP A 221 -9.05 22.16 -20.31
CA ASP A 221 -7.79 22.05 -21.05
C ASP A 221 -7.14 20.67 -20.91
N ASN A 222 -7.89 19.65 -20.41
CA ASN A 222 -7.42 18.28 -20.14
C ASN A 222 -6.28 18.18 -19.11
N VAL A 223 -6.17 19.11 -18.18
CA VAL A 223 -5.20 18.99 -17.08
C VAL A 223 -5.80 18.11 -15.98
N PHE A 224 -5.07 17.10 -15.56
CA PHE A 224 -5.49 16.14 -14.54
C PHE A 224 -5.55 16.79 -13.15
N MET A 225 -6.71 16.69 -12.50
CA MET A 225 -6.96 17.27 -11.17
C MET A 225 -6.98 16.24 -10.05
N GLY A 226 -7.50 15.05 -10.30
CA GLY A 226 -7.66 14.03 -9.27
C GLY A 226 -8.30 12.75 -9.76
N HIS A 227 -8.32 11.75 -8.89
CA HIS A 227 -8.78 10.39 -9.15
C HIS A 227 -9.54 9.82 -7.96
N ALA A 228 -10.45 8.91 -8.24
CA ALA A 228 -11.06 7.99 -7.28
C ALA A 228 -11.40 6.68 -7.99
N ALA A 229 -11.47 5.57 -7.26
CA ALA A 229 -11.83 4.28 -7.82
C ALA A 229 -12.73 3.45 -6.90
N LEU A 230 -13.50 2.56 -7.53
CA LEU A 230 -14.09 1.39 -6.90
C LEU A 230 -13.23 0.18 -7.27
N LEU A 231 -12.70 -0.51 -6.26
CA LEU A 231 -11.84 -1.68 -6.41
C LEU A 231 -12.57 -2.92 -5.89
N TYR A 232 -12.69 -3.95 -6.70
CA TYR A 232 -13.16 -5.27 -6.29
C TYR A 232 -11.93 -6.11 -5.91
N GLN A 233 -11.85 -6.53 -4.67
CA GLN A 233 -10.70 -7.28 -4.16
C GLN A 233 -10.58 -8.66 -4.84
N TYR A 234 -11.72 -9.30 -5.15
CA TYR A 234 -11.76 -10.58 -5.84
C TYR A 234 -12.76 -10.54 -7.00
N HIS A 235 -12.52 -11.39 -8.00
CA HIS A 235 -13.34 -11.42 -9.21
C HIS A 235 -14.84 -11.66 -8.95
N GLU A 236 -15.17 -12.40 -7.88
CA GLU A 236 -16.56 -12.76 -7.55
C GLU A 236 -17.22 -11.82 -6.54
N ASP A 237 -16.49 -10.80 -6.05
CA ASP A 237 -17.02 -9.87 -5.06
C ASP A 237 -18.19 -9.06 -5.63
N LYS A 238 -19.19 -8.88 -4.76
CA LYS A 238 -20.36 -8.03 -5.00
C LYS A 238 -20.29 -6.70 -4.25
N ILE A 239 -19.21 -6.48 -3.52
CA ILE A 239 -18.88 -5.20 -2.87
C ILE A 239 -17.59 -4.67 -3.43
N ALA A 240 -17.42 -3.36 -3.42
CA ALA A 240 -16.21 -2.71 -3.87
C ALA A 240 -15.70 -1.72 -2.84
N GLU A 241 -14.39 -1.61 -2.74
CA GLU A 241 -13.74 -0.59 -1.94
C GLU A 241 -13.73 0.76 -2.69
N LEU A 242 -14.21 1.81 -2.06
CA LEU A 242 -13.96 3.17 -2.52
C LEU A 242 -12.57 3.58 -2.06
N THR A 243 -11.63 3.57 -2.98
CA THR A 243 -10.20 3.72 -2.71
C THR A 243 -9.52 4.60 -3.76
N PHE A 244 -8.20 4.79 -3.67
CA PHE A 244 -7.39 5.62 -4.57
C PHE A 244 -7.94 7.04 -4.76
N VAL A 245 -8.46 7.61 -3.67
CA VAL A 245 -9.10 8.92 -3.67
C VAL A 245 -8.07 9.99 -3.36
N PHE A 246 -7.65 10.74 -4.37
CA PHE A 246 -6.72 11.86 -4.22
C PHE A 246 -6.97 12.96 -5.24
N VAL A 247 -6.66 14.18 -4.83
CA VAL A 247 -6.75 15.38 -5.65
C VAL A 247 -5.43 16.12 -5.53
N ASN A 248 -4.87 16.57 -6.65
CA ASN A 248 -3.67 17.41 -6.68
C ASN A 248 -3.85 18.62 -5.74
N VAL A 249 -2.82 18.90 -4.96
CA VAL A 249 -2.87 19.95 -3.91
C VAL A 249 -3.33 21.29 -4.46
N GLU A 250 -2.92 21.62 -5.68
CA GLU A 250 -3.26 22.87 -6.38
C GLU A 250 -4.77 23.04 -6.59
N TYR A 251 -5.51 21.94 -6.76
CA TYR A 251 -6.96 21.89 -7.04
C TYR A 251 -7.80 21.55 -5.82
N ARG A 252 -7.22 21.53 -4.63
CA ARG A 252 -7.99 21.31 -3.39
C ARG A 252 -9.00 22.44 -3.18
N GLY A 253 -10.14 22.12 -2.60
CA GLY A 253 -11.21 23.09 -2.39
C GLY A 253 -12.16 23.30 -3.58
N GLN A 254 -11.86 22.76 -4.78
CA GLN A 254 -12.70 22.84 -5.98
C GLN A 254 -13.90 21.87 -5.96
N GLY A 255 -14.01 20.99 -4.97
CA GLY A 255 -15.09 19.99 -4.87
C GLY A 255 -14.88 18.74 -5.74
N ALA A 256 -13.69 18.55 -6.32
CA ALA A 256 -13.38 17.46 -7.24
C ALA A 256 -13.63 16.07 -6.59
N LEU A 257 -13.23 15.86 -5.34
CA LEU A 257 -13.47 14.62 -4.60
C LEU A 257 -14.96 14.23 -4.60
N ASN A 258 -15.83 15.19 -4.30
CA ASN A 258 -17.27 14.92 -4.27
C ASN A 258 -17.81 14.50 -5.64
N ARG A 259 -17.43 15.20 -6.70
CA ARG A 259 -17.89 14.87 -8.07
C ARG A 259 -17.33 13.53 -8.56
N LEU A 260 -16.11 13.16 -8.15
CA LEU A 260 -15.54 11.84 -8.44
C LEU A 260 -16.35 10.72 -7.78
N VAL A 261 -16.68 10.87 -6.50
CA VAL A 261 -17.52 9.89 -5.77
C VAL A 261 -18.93 9.85 -6.35
N ASP A 262 -19.54 11.00 -6.64
CA ASP A 262 -20.85 11.07 -7.28
C ASP A 262 -20.86 10.33 -8.62
N TYR A 263 -19.82 10.50 -9.44
CA TYR A 263 -19.68 9.76 -10.69
C TYR A 263 -19.60 8.25 -10.47
N LEU A 264 -18.72 7.80 -9.56
CA LEU A 264 -18.54 6.38 -9.25
C LEU A 264 -19.82 5.72 -8.72
N PHE A 265 -20.65 6.44 -7.98
CA PHE A 265 -21.90 5.91 -7.46
C PHE A 265 -22.95 5.75 -8.56
N ASN A 266 -22.94 6.61 -9.57
CA ASN A 266 -23.96 6.67 -10.61
C ASN A 266 -23.53 6.01 -11.95
N VAL A 267 -22.23 5.81 -12.20
CA VAL A 267 -21.77 5.19 -13.44
C VAL A 267 -22.32 3.76 -13.58
N PRO A 268 -22.78 3.36 -14.79
CA PRO A 268 -23.21 1.99 -15.05
C PRO A 268 -22.06 1.00 -14.78
N LYS A 269 -22.34 -0.04 -13.99
CA LYS A 269 -21.36 -1.07 -13.64
C LYS A 269 -21.60 -2.31 -14.48
N LYS A 270 -20.53 -2.90 -14.98
CA LYS A 270 -20.58 -4.18 -15.69
C LYS A 270 -20.82 -5.36 -14.73
N ARG A 271 -20.54 -5.17 -13.45
CA ARG A 271 -20.67 -6.16 -12.37
C ARG A 271 -21.79 -5.74 -11.42
N GLU A 272 -22.41 -6.73 -10.77
CA GLU A 272 -23.33 -6.47 -9.65
C GLU A 272 -22.56 -5.76 -8.53
N LEU A 273 -23.11 -4.67 -8.01
CA LEU A 273 -22.55 -3.94 -6.87
C LEU A 273 -23.63 -3.83 -5.78
N ARG A 274 -23.53 -4.66 -4.75
CA ARG A 274 -24.47 -4.71 -3.63
C ARG A 274 -24.11 -3.73 -2.54
N GLY A 275 -22.83 -3.42 -2.37
CA GLY A 275 -22.34 -2.51 -1.37
C GLY A 275 -21.01 -1.85 -1.75
N ILE A 276 -20.76 -0.71 -1.10
CA ILE A 276 -19.48 0.00 -1.14
C ILE A 276 -18.95 0.09 0.28
N TYR A 277 -17.71 -0.27 0.50
CA TYR A 277 -17.01 -0.01 1.75
C TYR A 277 -15.83 0.92 1.53
N ALA A 278 -15.37 1.55 2.60
CA ALA A 278 -14.20 2.41 2.57
C ALA A 278 -13.50 2.40 3.91
N TYR A 279 -12.19 2.60 3.87
CA TYR A 279 -11.38 2.81 5.05
C TYR A 279 -11.02 4.28 5.19
N ALA A 280 -11.21 4.83 6.38
CA ALA A 280 -10.78 6.18 6.73
C ALA A 280 -9.76 6.12 7.85
N VAL A 281 -8.58 6.68 7.62
CA VAL A 281 -7.55 6.81 8.65
C VAL A 281 -8.07 7.61 9.86
N THR A 282 -7.59 7.27 11.05
CA THR A 282 -8.03 7.88 12.30
C THR A 282 -7.06 8.91 12.89
N ASN A 283 -5.98 9.21 12.19
CA ASN A 283 -5.05 10.30 12.55
C ASN A 283 -5.56 11.69 12.11
N HIS A 284 -6.63 11.74 11.31
CA HIS A 284 -7.38 12.94 10.94
C HIS A 284 -8.84 12.60 10.58
N ILE A 285 -9.70 13.63 10.50
CA ILE A 285 -11.15 13.45 10.35
C ILE A 285 -11.69 13.72 8.94
N PHE A 286 -10.84 14.10 7.98
CA PHE A 286 -11.32 14.58 6.68
C PHE A 286 -12.01 13.50 5.85
N THR A 287 -11.40 12.32 5.73
CA THR A 287 -11.96 11.19 4.99
C THR A 287 -13.25 10.69 5.66
N GLN A 288 -13.30 10.61 6.99
CA GLN A 288 -14.49 10.20 7.74
C GLN A 288 -15.68 11.15 7.49
N LYS A 289 -15.45 12.47 7.45
CA LYS A 289 -16.50 13.45 7.10
C LYS A 289 -17.04 13.24 5.69
N SER A 290 -16.16 12.87 4.74
CA SER A 290 -16.59 12.53 3.38
C SER A 290 -17.42 11.25 3.36
N MET A 291 -17.03 10.21 4.09
CA MET A 291 -17.78 8.97 4.20
C MET A 291 -19.19 9.23 4.74
N ILE A 292 -19.33 9.98 5.82
CA ILE A 292 -20.63 10.33 6.42
C ILE A 292 -21.52 11.07 5.40
N LYS A 293 -20.96 12.02 4.65
CA LYS A 293 -21.68 12.75 3.60
C LYS A 293 -22.28 11.80 2.55
N TYR A 294 -21.57 10.74 2.20
CA TYR A 294 -21.98 9.75 1.22
C TYR A 294 -22.78 8.59 1.84
N GLN A 295 -23.11 8.67 3.13
CA GLN A 295 -23.81 7.60 3.86
C GLN A 295 -23.05 6.27 3.83
N ILE A 296 -21.72 6.33 3.77
CA ILE A 296 -20.84 5.21 4.05
C ILE A 296 -20.66 5.23 5.57
N ASN A 297 -21.52 4.51 6.27
CA ASN A 297 -21.64 4.60 7.71
C ASN A 297 -20.73 3.61 8.42
N ASP A 298 -20.19 4.00 9.57
CA ASP A 298 -19.22 3.22 10.32
C ASP A 298 -19.79 1.85 10.75
N CYS A 299 -19.04 0.79 10.51
CA CYS A 299 -19.38 -0.59 10.88
C CYS A 299 -18.21 -1.39 11.45
N GLY A 300 -17.01 -0.81 11.53
CA GLY A 300 -15.83 -1.43 12.10
C GLY A 300 -14.74 -0.42 12.41
N ILE A 301 -13.80 -0.81 13.25
CA ILE A 301 -12.54 -0.10 13.49
C ILE A 301 -11.44 -1.15 13.51
N LEU A 302 -10.50 -1.03 12.57
CA LEU A 302 -9.33 -1.89 12.50
C LEU A 302 -8.14 -1.13 13.07
N LEU A 303 -7.61 -1.63 14.18
CA LEU A 303 -6.53 -0.98 14.91
C LEU A 303 -5.18 -1.31 14.29
N ALA A 304 -4.28 -0.34 14.27
CA ALA A 304 -2.87 -0.51 13.91
C ALA A 304 -2.63 -1.17 12.53
N THR A 305 -3.49 -0.92 11.57
CA THR A 305 -3.42 -1.55 10.23
C THR A 305 -2.19 -1.12 9.46
N SER A 306 -1.77 0.15 9.57
CA SER A 306 -0.71 0.70 8.74
C SER A 306 0.44 1.27 9.56
N PRO A 307 1.69 1.30 9.03
CA PRO A 307 2.84 1.89 9.71
C PRO A 307 2.64 3.38 10.02
N GLY A 308 3.09 3.83 11.20
CA GLY A 308 3.03 5.23 11.61
C GLY A 308 3.91 6.18 10.78
N SER A 309 4.88 5.63 10.04
CA SER A 309 5.77 6.37 9.13
C SER A 309 5.10 6.85 7.84
N TRP A 310 3.86 6.45 7.59
CA TRP A 310 3.15 6.91 6.39
C TRP A 310 2.88 8.41 6.44
N LYS A 311 3.26 9.09 5.36
CA LYS A 311 3.16 10.54 5.23
C LYS A 311 1.96 10.92 4.37
N PHE A 312 1.10 11.75 4.93
CA PHE A 312 0.05 12.43 4.18
C PHE A 312 0.51 13.87 3.95
N LYS A 313 1.14 14.15 2.81
CA LYS A 313 1.71 15.48 2.53
C LYS A 313 0.65 16.57 2.69
N GLY A 314 0.93 17.50 3.60
CA GLY A 314 0.06 18.65 3.89
C GLY A 314 -1.13 18.37 4.82
N ILE A 315 -1.24 17.19 5.46
CA ILE A 315 -2.34 16.84 6.35
C ILE A 315 -1.85 16.41 7.74
N SER A 316 -0.80 15.58 7.84
CA SER A 316 -0.28 15.10 9.12
C SER A 316 1.25 15.05 9.15
N GLY A 317 1.85 15.29 10.33
CA GLY A 317 3.26 15.00 10.61
C GLY A 317 3.54 13.51 10.78
N GLU A 318 4.80 13.14 11.05
CA GLU A 318 5.16 11.75 11.37
C GLU A 318 4.41 11.29 12.63
N GLY A 319 3.65 10.20 12.46
CA GLY A 319 2.94 9.57 13.57
C GLY A 319 3.90 8.79 14.48
N THR A 320 3.66 8.82 15.78
CA THR A 320 4.45 8.07 16.75
C THR A 320 3.96 6.65 16.98
N GLN A 321 2.80 6.29 16.42
CA GLN A 321 2.18 4.96 16.51
C GLN A 321 1.63 4.52 15.16
N ARG A 322 1.33 3.22 15.03
CA ARG A 322 0.64 2.67 13.85
C ARG A 322 -0.73 3.31 13.67
N ILE A 323 -1.15 3.46 12.43
CA ILE A 323 -2.41 4.10 12.05
C ILE A 323 -3.53 3.07 12.12
N SER A 324 -4.63 3.44 12.75
CA SER A 324 -5.88 2.69 12.74
C SER A 324 -6.83 3.27 11.69
N VAL A 325 -7.80 2.48 11.24
CA VAL A 325 -8.81 2.91 10.27
C VAL A 325 -10.23 2.65 10.76
N ALA A 326 -11.13 3.58 10.47
CA ALA A 326 -12.56 3.35 10.57
C ALA A 326 -13.04 2.71 9.27
N LEU A 327 -13.75 1.59 9.37
CA LEU A 327 -14.39 0.89 8.27
C LEU A 327 -15.85 1.36 8.18
N GLY A 328 -16.24 1.87 7.02
CA GLY A 328 -17.61 2.20 6.73
C GLY A 328 -18.16 1.39 5.58
N PHE A 329 -19.48 1.22 5.56
CA PHE A 329 -20.19 0.49 4.54
C PHE A 329 -21.47 1.23 4.11
N LYS A 330 -21.86 1.05 2.84
CA LYS A 330 -23.10 1.53 2.26
C LYS A 330 -23.71 0.46 1.36
N TYR A 331 -24.95 0.10 1.61
CA TYR A 331 -25.73 -0.73 0.67
C TYR A 331 -26.03 0.05 -0.61
N MET A 332 -25.77 -0.54 -1.75
CA MET A 332 -26.09 0.02 -3.08
C MET A 332 -27.35 -0.60 -3.68
N MET A 333 -27.85 -1.67 -3.09
CA MET A 333 -29.10 -2.36 -3.42
C MET A 333 -29.95 -2.51 -2.16
N PRO A 334 -31.26 -2.78 -2.31
CA PRO A 334 -32.11 -3.07 -1.15
C PRO A 334 -31.52 -4.18 -0.29
N VAL A 335 -31.53 -3.95 1.03
CA VAL A 335 -31.02 -4.91 2.00
C VAL A 335 -31.85 -6.21 1.94
N VAL A 336 -31.15 -7.32 1.82
CA VAL A 336 -31.75 -8.65 1.99
C VAL A 336 -31.63 -9.04 3.45
N SER A 337 -32.75 -9.36 4.10
CA SER A 337 -32.72 -9.82 5.50
C SER A 337 -32.25 -11.26 5.56
N TYR A 338 -31.29 -11.53 6.43
CA TYR A 338 -30.73 -12.86 6.70
C TYR A 338 -30.94 -13.25 8.16
N ASN A 339 -30.96 -14.56 8.41
CA ASN A 339 -30.77 -15.11 9.73
C ASN A 339 -29.28 -15.08 10.08
N LEU A 340 -28.92 -14.34 11.12
CA LEU A 340 -27.53 -14.19 11.56
C LEU A 340 -27.33 -14.83 12.93
N PHE A 341 -26.21 -15.55 13.07
CA PHE A 341 -25.81 -16.21 14.30
C PHE A 341 -24.74 -15.39 15.03
N VAL A 342 -25.20 -14.30 15.62
CA VAL A 342 -24.34 -13.35 16.33
C VAL A 342 -24.06 -13.87 17.74
N PRO A 343 -22.79 -13.93 18.19
CA PRO A 343 -22.46 -14.31 19.58
C PRO A 343 -23.20 -13.39 20.59
N GLU A 344 -23.76 -13.99 21.65
CA GLU A 344 -24.67 -13.26 22.56
C GLU A 344 -24.01 -12.03 23.17
N HIS A 345 -22.73 -12.10 23.53
CA HIS A 345 -21.97 -11.00 24.14
C HIS A 345 -21.67 -9.84 23.16
N HIS A 346 -21.77 -10.06 21.85
CA HIS A 346 -21.61 -9.02 20.83
C HIS A 346 -22.95 -8.53 20.25
N LYS A 347 -24.06 -9.16 20.60
CA LYS A 347 -25.37 -8.95 19.99
C LYS A 347 -25.83 -7.49 19.97
N GLU A 348 -25.66 -6.81 21.10
CA GLU A 348 -26.07 -5.41 21.22
C GLU A 348 -25.26 -4.50 20.29
N MET A 349 -23.94 -4.66 20.26
CA MET A 349 -23.08 -3.85 19.40
C MET A 349 -23.33 -4.16 17.93
N VAL A 350 -23.41 -5.42 17.54
CA VAL A 350 -23.71 -5.81 16.14
C VAL A 350 -25.07 -5.27 15.70
N PHE A 351 -26.08 -5.31 16.57
CA PHE A 351 -27.40 -4.72 16.28
C PHE A 351 -27.30 -3.22 16.00
N LYS A 352 -26.56 -2.47 16.84
CA LYS A 352 -26.33 -1.03 16.64
C LYS A 352 -25.60 -0.74 15.31
N LEU A 353 -24.63 -1.57 14.95
CA LEU A 353 -23.91 -1.39 13.69
C LEU A 353 -24.83 -1.60 12.49
N TYR A 354 -25.63 -2.66 12.46
CA TYR A 354 -26.62 -2.85 11.38
C TYR A 354 -27.66 -1.73 11.33
N GLN A 355 -28.13 -1.28 12.48
CA GLN A 355 -29.04 -0.14 12.57
C GLN A 355 -28.43 1.13 11.96
N ASN A 356 -27.13 1.37 12.23
CA ASN A 356 -26.39 2.49 11.66
C ASN A 356 -26.25 2.38 10.13
N LEU A 357 -26.22 1.16 9.60
CA LEU A 357 -26.19 0.89 8.15
C LEU A 357 -27.59 0.91 7.51
N GLY A 358 -28.66 1.08 8.29
CA GLY A 358 -30.03 1.02 7.80
C GLY A 358 -30.50 -0.40 7.45
N ALA A 359 -29.87 -1.41 8.03
CA ALA A 359 -30.20 -2.82 7.80
C ALA A 359 -30.90 -3.44 9.02
N THR A 360 -31.73 -4.44 8.76
CA THR A 360 -32.40 -5.22 9.81
C THR A 360 -32.29 -6.69 9.47
N HIS A 361 -31.74 -7.47 10.41
CA HIS A 361 -31.56 -8.91 10.31
C HIS A 361 -32.16 -9.61 11.52
N GLU A 362 -32.52 -10.89 11.37
CA GLU A 362 -32.98 -11.73 12.48
C GLU A 362 -31.78 -12.40 13.16
N PHE A 363 -31.57 -12.16 14.46
CA PHE A 363 -30.51 -12.78 15.23
C PHE A 363 -31.01 -14.07 15.86
N MET A 364 -30.46 -15.17 15.36
CA MET A 364 -30.84 -16.52 15.74
C MET A 364 -29.87 -17.09 16.80
N ILE A 365 -30.43 -17.85 17.72
CA ILE A 365 -29.63 -18.68 18.63
C ILE A 365 -29.62 -20.09 18.02
N PRO A 366 -28.45 -20.62 17.66
CA PRO A 366 -28.39 -21.93 17.03
C PRO A 366 -28.65 -23.05 18.04
N ASP A 367 -29.30 -24.13 17.58
CA ASP A 367 -29.49 -25.31 18.39
C ASP A 367 -28.15 -25.99 18.72
N LYS A 368 -28.08 -26.67 19.88
CA LYS A 368 -26.87 -27.44 20.26
C LYS A 368 -26.51 -28.53 19.26
N ALA A 369 -27.48 -29.08 18.54
CA ALA A 369 -27.25 -30.05 17.45
C ALA A 369 -26.46 -29.45 16.28
N SER A 370 -26.47 -28.14 16.11
CA SER A 370 -25.67 -27.43 15.08
C SER A 370 -24.19 -27.21 15.45
N MET A 371 -23.74 -27.78 16.57
CA MET A 371 -22.30 -27.78 16.95
C MET A 371 -21.48 -28.86 16.25
N ASP A 372 -22.12 -29.79 15.55
CA ASP A 372 -21.43 -30.83 14.79
C ASP A 372 -20.91 -30.24 13.46
N PHE A 373 -19.67 -30.61 13.15
CA PHE A 373 -19.06 -30.18 11.90
C PHE A 373 -19.47 -31.09 10.75
N ASP A 374 -19.91 -30.50 9.64
CA ASP A 374 -20.23 -31.24 8.40
C ASP A 374 -18.99 -31.80 7.70
N SER A 375 -17.82 -31.25 8.02
CA SER A 375 -16.55 -31.66 7.41
C SER A 375 -15.44 -31.79 8.46
N PRO A 376 -14.52 -32.76 8.31
CA PRO A 376 -13.32 -32.83 9.14
C PRO A 376 -12.34 -31.67 8.88
N VAL A 377 -12.38 -31.05 7.68
CA VAL A 377 -11.41 -30.03 7.22
C VAL A 377 -12.13 -28.73 6.92
N SER A 378 -11.59 -27.63 7.45
CA SER A 378 -12.06 -26.26 7.20
C SER A 378 -11.51 -25.71 5.89
N THR A 379 -12.27 -24.83 5.25
CA THR A 379 -11.77 -24.02 4.13
C THR A 379 -11.46 -22.62 4.65
N ILE A 380 -10.18 -22.25 4.63
CA ILE A 380 -9.67 -20.97 5.14
C ILE A 380 -8.82 -20.31 4.06
N ASN A 381 -9.15 -19.08 3.73
CA ASN A 381 -8.32 -18.22 2.87
C ASN A 381 -7.57 -17.23 3.75
N SER A 382 -6.33 -16.95 3.44
CA SER A 382 -5.56 -15.94 4.15
C SER A 382 -4.59 -15.22 3.22
N GLY A 383 -4.38 -13.94 3.49
CA GLY A 383 -3.46 -13.07 2.76
C GLY A 383 -2.68 -12.16 3.70
N VAL A 384 -1.53 -11.71 3.25
CA VAL A 384 -0.67 -10.77 3.98
C VAL A 384 -0.42 -9.56 3.09
N ASN A 385 -0.68 -8.38 3.62
CA ASN A 385 -0.18 -7.14 3.07
C ASN A 385 1.11 -6.78 3.83
N GLU A 386 2.24 -7.04 3.20
CA GLU A 386 3.55 -6.84 3.81
C GLU A 386 3.91 -5.36 3.99
N LEU A 387 3.43 -4.48 3.08
CA LEU A 387 3.63 -3.02 3.19
C LEU A 387 2.97 -2.45 4.45
N GLU A 388 1.80 -2.96 4.77
CA GLU A 388 1.05 -2.58 5.95
C GLU A 388 1.44 -3.39 7.19
N SER A 389 2.11 -4.54 7.03
CA SER A 389 2.29 -5.55 8.08
C SER A 389 0.94 -5.95 8.69
N CYS A 390 -0.03 -6.21 7.80
CA CYS A 390 -1.39 -6.59 8.13
C CYS A 390 -1.75 -7.91 7.44
N ALA A 391 -2.54 -8.76 8.08
CA ALA A 391 -3.02 -10.01 7.51
C ALA A 391 -4.53 -10.17 7.69
N GLU A 392 -5.13 -10.89 6.76
CA GLU A 392 -6.54 -11.24 6.78
C GLU A 392 -6.71 -12.76 6.73
N ILE A 393 -7.67 -13.28 7.47
CA ILE A 393 -8.04 -14.68 7.51
C ILE A 393 -9.56 -14.77 7.32
N PHE A 394 -10.02 -15.46 6.29
CA PHE A 394 -11.43 -15.68 6.01
C PHE A 394 -11.77 -17.15 6.24
N ILE A 395 -12.69 -17.43 7.15
CA ILE A 395 -13.25 -18.78 7.29
C ILE A 395 -14.41 -18.93 6.31
N VAL A 396 -14.15 -19.61 5.20
CA VAL A 396 -15.14 -19.84 4.14
C VAL A 396 -16.10 -20.96 4.54
N ALA A 397 -15.58 -22.03 5.16
CA ALA A 397 -16.35 -23.14 5.69
C ALA A 397 -15.68 -23.73 6.94
N TYR A 398 -16.49 -24.00 7.97
CA TYR A 398 -16.02 -24.59 9.21
C TYR A 398 -15.88 -26.10 9.12
N GLY A 399 -14.77 -26.65 9.59
CA GLY A 399 -14.53 -28.06 9.80
C GLY A 399 -14.02 -28.33 11.21
N ALA A 400 -13.93 -29.60 11.59
CA ALA A 400 -13.52 -30.02 12.93
C ALA A 400 -12.12 -29.51 13.34
N ASP A 401 -11.25 -29.24 12.35
CA ASP A 401 -9.87 -28.79 12.53
C ASP A 401 -9.72 -27.25 12.60
N VAL A 402 -10.81 -26.47 12.51
CA VAL A 402 -10.78 -25.01 12.40
C VAL A 402 -9.93 -24.34 13.49
N ARG A 403 -10.08 -24.78 14.75
CA ARG A 403 -9.31 -24.23 15.87
C ARG A 403 -7.81 -24.46 15.70
N GLN A 404 -7.43 -25.63 15.19
CA GLN A 404 -6.04 -25.97 14.96
C GLN A 404 -5.46 -25.17 13.80
N GLN A 405 -6.21 -25.01 12.71
CA GLN A 405 -5.79 -24.25 11.54
C GLN A 405 -5.61 -22.77 11.90
N ILE A 406 -6.60 -22.14 12.58
CA ILE A 406 -6.49 -20.73 12.99
C ILE A 406 -5.29 -20.52 13.92
N ARG A 407 -5.09 -21.40 14.92
CA ARG A 407 -3.92 -21.30 15.81
C ARG A 407 -2.59 -21.43 15.05
N LYS A 408 -2.51 -22.30 14.05
CA LYS A 408 -1.32 -22.48 13.21
C LYS A 408 -1.05 -21.25 12.36
N THR A 409 -2.08 -20.70 11.70
CA THR A 409 -1.99 -19.50 10.86
C THR A 409 -1.63 -18.28 11.68
N LEU A 410 -2.29 -18.06 12.83
CA LEU A 410 -1.97 -16.97 13.74
C LEU A 410 -0.50 -17.04 14.19
N ARG A 411 -0.04 -18.22 14.62
CA ARG A 411 1.36 -18.42 15.02
C ARG A 411 2.33 -18.11 13.87
N SER A 412 2.00 -18.52 12.64
CA SER A 412 2.82 -18.23 11.46
C SER A 412 2.95 -16.74 11.23
N PHE A 413 1.85 -15.99 11.30
CA PHE A 413 1.85 -14.54 11.14
C PHE A 413 2.58 -13.81 12.28
N CYS A 414 2.42 -14.28 13.52
CA CYS A 414 3.17 -13.73 14.65
C CYS A 414 4.69 -13.90 14.49
N LEU A 415 5.14 -15.06 13.98
CA LEU A 415 6.57 -15.31 13.69
C LEU A 415 7.11 -14.47 12.54
N GLN A 416 6.25 -14.08 11.59
CA GLN A 416 6.58 -13.15 10.51
C GLN A 416 6.50 -11.68 10.96
N HIS A 417 6.25 -11.41 12.24
CA HIS A 417 6.11 -10.08 12.81
C HIS A 417 4.95 -9.26 12.18
N ILE A 418 3.91 -9.93 11.68
CA ILE A 418 2.71 -9.24 11.23
C ILE A 418 2.06 -8.56 12.42
N ALA A 419 1.84 -7.25 12.32
CA ALA A 419 1.43 -6.42 13.46
C ALA A 419 -0.08 -6.51 13.74
N SER A 420 -0.91 -6.58 12.69
CA SER A 420 -2.38 -6.62 12.79
C SER A 420 -2.92 -7.77 11.98
N ILE A 421 -3.77 -8.60 12.58
CA ILE A 421 -4.33 -9.82 11.95
C ILE A 421 -5.84 -9.78 12.12
N ASN A 422 -6.58 -9.71 11.03
CA ASN A 422 -8.03 -9.66 10.99
C ASN A 422 -8.60 -11.04 10.66
N LEU A 423 -9.58 -11.49 11.43
CA LEU A 423 -10.26 -12.76 11.25
C LEU A 423 -11.74 -12.50 10.91
N PHE A 424 -12.16 -12.95 9.74
CA PHE A 424 -13.52 -12.78 9.23
C PHE A 424 -14.32 -14.08 9.41
N LEU A 425 -15.45 -13.98 10.13
CA LEU A 425 -16.32 -15.10 10.49
C LEU A 425 -17.69 -14.89 9.84
N LYS A 426 -18.18 -15.87 9.08
CA LYS A 426 -19.48 -15.79 8.38
C LYS A 426 -20.63 -15.79 9.37
N LEU A 427 -21.39 -14.69 9.46
CA LEU A 427 -22.51 -14.57 10.39
C LEU A 427 -23.73 -15.41 10.03
N GLN A 428 -23.88 -15.86 8.78
CA GLN A 428 -24.92 -16.78 8.36
C GLN A 428 -24.64 -18.24 8.77
N ASP A 429 -23.45 -18.53 9.32
CA ASP A 429 -23.09 -19.87 9.76
C ASP A 429 -23.26 -20.01 11.28
N PRO A 430 -24.04 -21.01 11.76
CA PRO A 430 -24.26 -21.21 13.20
C PRO A 430 -22.97 -21.46 14.00
N MET A 431 -21.91 -21.96 13.36
CA MET A 431 -20.63 -22.19 14.03
C MET A 431 -19.97 -20.90 14.47
N THR A 432 -20.23 -19.78 13.82
CA THR A 432 -19.75 -18.46 14.25
C THR A 432 -20.20 -18.12 15.66
N TYR A 433 -21.46 -18.40 16.01
CA TYR A 433 -21.99 -18.18 17.37
C TYR A 433 -21.18 -18.94 18.44
N TRP A 434 -20.81 -20.19 18.16
CA TRP A 434 -20.14 -21.05 19.13
C TRP A 434 -18.62 -20.81 19.18
N LEU A 435 -18.00 -20.54 18.04
CA LEU A 435 -16.54 -20.50 17.91
C LEU A 435 -15.91 -19.16 18.17
N THR A 436 -16.67 -18.07 18.13
CA THR A 436 -16.13 -16.72 18.40
C THR A 436 -15.41 -16.68 19.75
N ALA A 437 -16.03 -17.17 20.82
CA ALA A 437 -15.41 -17.20 22.14
C ALA A 437 -14.11 -18.04 22.21
N GLU A 438 -13.98 -19.06 21.33
CA GLU A 438 -12.73 -19.84 21.24
C GLU A 438 -11.60 -19.08 20.57
N PHE A 439 -11.93 -18.26 19.58
CA PHE A 439 -10.95 -17.37 18.94
C PHE A 439 -10.56 -16.21 19.86
N GLU A 440 -11.48 -15.69 20.63
CA GLU A 440 -11.20 -14.67 21.66
C GLU A 440 -10.24 -15.20 22.74
N LYS A 441 -10.36 -16.44 23.15
CA LYS A 441 -9.38 -17.10 24.03
C LYS A 441 -7.98 -17.23 23.41
N MET A 442 -7.85 -17.11 22.09
CA MET A 442 -6.55 -17.06 21.41
C MET A 442 -5.97 -15.65 21.36
N GLY A 443 -6.69 -14.64 21.87
CA GLY A 443 -6.29 -13.24 21.90
C GLY A 443 -6.90 -12.37 20.80
N PHE A 444 -7.82 -12.91 20.00
CA PHE A 444 -8.63 -12.08 19.11
C PHE A 444 -9.65 -11.29 19.93
N PHE A 445 -10.05 -10.13 19.43
CA PHE A 445 -11.09 -9.31 20.01
C PHE A 445 -11.94 -8.66 18.91
N PHE A 446 -13.15 -8.23 19.25
CA PHE A 446 -14.09 -7.64 18.32
C PHE A 446 -13.55 -6.38 17.65
N ALA A 447 -13.77 -6.25 16.33
CA ALA A 447 -13.37 -5.07 15.54
C ALA A 447 -14.53 -4.48 14.71
N GLY A 448 -15.61 -5.23 14.46
CA GLY A 448 -16.75 -4.75 13.71
C GLY A 448 -17.44 -5.82 12.87
N ILE A 449 -18.13 -5.37 11.83
CA ILE A 449 -18.79 -6.22 10.82
C ILE A 449 -18.45 -5.72 9.41
N LEU A 450 -18.49 -6.63 8.42
CA LEU A 450 -18.46 -6.28 7.00
C LEU A 450 -19.61 -7.00 6.29
N PRO A 451 -20.70 -6.28 5.95
CA PRO A 451 -21.82 -6.87 5.21
C PRO A 451 -21.44 -7.27 3.78
N GLU A 452 -22.14 -8.28 3.24
CA GLU A 452 -22.05 -8.69 1.83
C GLU A 452 -20.62 -9.01 1.34
N SER A 453 -19.71 -9.37 2.27
CA SER A 453 -18.33 -9.76 1.92
C SER A 453 -18.32 -11.04 1.07
N GLY A 454 -17.15 -11.43 0.54
CA GLY A 454 -17.02 -12.66 -0.26
C GLY A 454 -17.45 -13.95 0.46
N ILE A 455 -17.57 -13.92 1.79
CA ILE A 455 -18.10 -15.05 2.59
C ILE A 455 -19.55 -14.82 3.08
N GLY A 456 -20.19 -13.73 2.72
CA GLY A 456 -21.46 -13.24 3.26
C GLY A 456 -21.23 -12.12 4.28
N ASP A 457 -22.19 -11.89 5.19
CA ASP A 457 -22.00 -10.94 6.28
C ASP A 457 -20.95 -11.48 7.25
N ALA A 458 -19.89 -10.71 7.48
CA ALA A 458 -18.77 -11.13 8.31
C ALA A 458 -18.72 -10.38 9.64
N LEU A 459 -18.54 -11.13 10.74
CA LEU A 459 -18.03 -10.61 12.00
C LEU A 459 -16.51 -10.48 11.87
N ILE A 460 -15.97 -9.33 12.25
CA ILE A 460 -14.52 -9.10 12.22
C ILE A 460 -13.98 -9.18 13.64
N LEU A 461 -13.05 -10.09 13.85
CA LEU A 461 -12.19 -10.11 15.02
C LEU A 461 -10.77 -9.69 14.65
N GLN A 462 -10.05 -9.07 15.56
CA GLN A 462 -8.68 -8.61 15.32
C GLN A 462 -7.73 -9.14 16.40
N TYR A 463 -6.49 -9.43 16.01
CA TYR A 463 -5.38 -9.74 16.89
C TYR A 463 -4.24 -8.73 16.65
N LEU A 464 -3.70 -8.15 17.70
CA LEU A 464 -2.54 -7.25 17.64
C LEU A 464 -1.29 -7.97 18.16
N ASN A 465 -0.25 -8.03 17.35
CA ASN A 465 1.00 -8.70 17.65
C ASN A 465 2.08 -7.70 18.04
N ASN A 466 2.40 -7.62 19.33
CA ASN A 466 3.39 -6.70 19.90
C ASN A 466 3.16 -5.23 19.50
N VAL A 467 1.92 -4.80 19.47
CA VAL A 467 1.52 -3.42 19.15
C VAL A 467 1.05 -2.73 20.43
N SER A 468 1.64 -1.59 20.74
CA SER A 468 1.15 -0.68 21.78
C SER A 468 0.41 0.48 21.10
N LEU A 469 -0.81 0.74 21.53
CA LEU A 469 -1.68 1.78 21.00
C LEU A 469 -2.08 2.78 22.08
N ASP A 470 -1.99 4.05 21.73
CA ASP A 470 -2.59 5.14 22.49
C ASP A 470 -3.97 5.43 21.88
N TYR A 471 -5.02 4.97 22.52
CA TYR A 471 -6.40 5.13 22.07
C TYR A 471 -6.85 6.59 21.99
N ASP A 472 -6.25 7.48 22.79
CA ASP A 472 -6.61 8.90 22.81
C ASP A 472 -6.15 9.64 21.54
N LYS A 473 -5.23 9.04 20.77
CA LYS A 473 -4.80 9.56 19.46
C LYS A 473 -5.71 9.15 18.30
N ILE A 474 -6.66 8.25 18.53
CA ILE A 474 -7.63 7.80 17.53
C ILE A 474 -8.75 8.84 17.43
N GLN A 475 -8.81 9.54 16.29
CA GLN A 475 -9.82 10.57 16.04
C GLN A 475 -11.00 9.98 15.28
N LEU A 476 -12.20 10.09 15.86
CA LEU A 476 -13.45 9.60 15.26
C LEU A 476 -14.51 10.71 15.23
N VAL A 477 -15.32 10.73 14.16
CA VAL A 477 -16.34 11.76 13.95
C VAL A 477 -17.70 11.33 14.45
N SER A 478 -18.19 10.14 14.06
CA SER A 478 -19.53 9.68 14.40
C SER A 478 -19.60 9.18 15.84
N ASP A 479 -20.77 9.31 16.45
CA ASP A 479 -20.98 8.83 17.81
C ASP A 479 -20.97 7.29 17.87
N VAL A 480 -21.45 6.63 16.80
CA VAL A 480 -21.40 5.17 16.68
C VAL A 480 -19.95 4.69 16.65
N ALA A 481 -19.06 5.34 15.88
CA ALA A 481 -17.64 4.98 15.86
C ALA A 481 -16.95 5.20 17.23
N LYS A 482 -17.30 6.26 17.97
CA LYS A 482 -16.76 6.50 19.32
C LYS A 482 -17.22 5.44 20.32
N GLU A 483 -18.52 5.07 20.26
CA GLU A 483 -19.06 3.99 21.10
C GLU A 483 -18.40 2.66 20.73
N LEU A 484 -18.23 2.37 19.43
CA LEU A 484 -17.55 1.19 18.95
C LEU A 484 -16.08 1.14 19.43
N LEU A 485 -15.35 2.26 19.38
CA LEU A 485 -13.97 2.30 19.88
C LEU A 485 -13.89 2.02 21.37
N THR A 486 -14.85 2.57 22.15
CA THR A 486 -14.94 2.31 23.59
C THR A 486 -15.20 0.83 23.87
N TYR A 487 -16.09 0.21 23.07
CA TYR A 487 -16.38 -1.22 23.15
C TYR A 487 -15.16 -2.08 22.82
N ILE A 488 -14.47 -1.76 21.72
CA ILE A 488 -13.23 -2.45 21.30
C ILE A 488 -12.14 -2.31 22.37
N LYS A 489 -11.93 -1.10 22.90
CA LYS A 489 -10.95 -0.83 23.96
C LYS A 489 -11.17 -1.71 25.20
N ALA A 490 -12.43 -1.93 25.58
CA ALA A 490 -12.77 -2.78 26.72
C ALA A 490 -12.49 -4.28 26.48
N LEU A 491 -12.34 -4.69 25.23
CA LEU A 491 -12.11 -6.08 24.81
C LEU A 491 -10.66 -6.36 24.39
N ASP A 492 -9.85 -5.32 24.19
CA ASP A 492 -8.46 -5.49 23.77
C ASP A 492 -7.60 -6.08 24.90
N PRO A 493 -7.10 -7.33 24.74
CA PRO A 493 -6.31 -7.99 25.78
C PRO A 493 -4.92 -7.38 25.98
N ASN A 494 -4.49 -6.45 25.11
CA ASN A 494 -3.19 -5.79 25.19
C ASN A 494 -3.21 -4.54 26.09
N ILE A 495 -4.38 -4.10 26.56
CA ILE A 495 -4.49 -3.00 27.52
C ILE A 495 -4.10 -3.54 28.90
N ILE A 496 -3.00 -3.03 29.41
CA ILE A 496 -2.56 -3.27 30.79
C ILE A 496 -3.07 -2.08 31.62
N ASP A 497 -3.97 -2.35 32.55
CA ASP A 497 -4.45 -1.36 33.56
C ASP A 497 -3.31 -0.83 34.46
#